data_8d1ad07783979c199ec026c39743d0ea
#
_entry.id   8d1ad07783979c199ec026c39743d0ea
#
_cell.length_a   1.000
_cell.length_b   1.000
_cell.length_c   1.000
_cell.angle_alpha   90.00
_cell.angle_beta   90.00
_cell.angle_gamma   90.00
#
_symmetry.space_group_name_H-M   'P 1'
#
loop_
_entity.id
_entity.type
_entity.pdbx_description
1 polymer ?
#
loop_
_entity_poly.entity_id
_entity_poly.type
_entity_poly.pdbx_seq_one_letter_code
_entity_poly.pdbx_strand_id
1 'polypeptide(L)'
;LTTGKHFAFYSSFGTVLLLLAVTAPAAMAFGFGGAMAARAHFAPLSWLGKAYIAVVRGVPDIAFFLFFVIALDQGIEYLRHQVKCPDWDAPVRQGNDFVVCDIAKMPLGSSDQWIHEVYGFTLAVVTFAIVFGAFAANVLFGAMRAVPRAQIETAEAYGMTHRQAFWRILVPQMWTYALPGLSNLWMVLIKATPLLFLLGVEDIVYWARELGGSKTARFTDYPHGDWRMWYFLGLLVFYLAFTKLSEVVLERIRTRLSHGQATLAGEAQRKAS
;
A
#
# COMPACT_ATOMS: atom_id res chain seq x y z
N LEU A 1 26.49 9.82 18.99
CA LEU A 1 25.08 9.44 18.75
C LEU A 1 24.14 10.63 18.51
N THR A 2 24.64 11.87 18.48
CA THR A 2 23.83 13.10 18.38
C THR A 2 24.09 13.90 17.09
N THR A 3 24.64 13.30 16.05
CA THR A 3 24.81 13.95 14.76
C THR A 3 23.47 14.03 14.02
N GLY A 4 23.30 15.03 13.14
CA GLY A 4 22.07 15.18 12.34
C GLY A 4 21.65 13.91 11.58
N LYS A 5 22.61 13.08 11.16
CA LYS A 5 22.34 11.79 10.50
C LYS A 5 21.69 10.76 11.43
N HIS A 6 22.05 10.73 12.71
CA HIS A 6 21.37 9.84 13.67
C HIS A 6 19.96 10.33 13.97
N PHE A 7 19.74 11.64 13.99
CA PHE A 7 18.39 12.17 14.10
C PHE A 7 17.53 11.78 12.90
N ALA A 8 18.08 11.84 11.68
CA ALA A 8 17.41 11.38 10.47
C ALA A 8 17.05 9.87 10.53
N PHE A 9 17.94 9.02 11.08
CA PHE A 9 17.63 7.63 11.32
C PHE A 9 16.45 7.44 12.27
N TYR A 10 16.39 8.14 13.39
CA TYR A 10 15.26 8.04 14.31
C TYR A 10 13.97 8.60 13.72
N SER A 11 14.04 9.72 12.99
CA SER A 11 12.86 10.29 12.32
C SER A 11 12.33 9.40 11.22
N SER A 12 13.17 8.58 10.57
CA SER A 12 12.74 7.66 9.50
C SER A 12 11.78 6.56 9.98
N PHE A 13 11.78 6.21 11.27
CA PHE A 13 10.73 5.37 11.85
C PHE A 13 9.36 6.05 11.76
N GLY A 14 9.32 7.36 12.01
CA GLY A 14 8.12 8.17 11.83
C GLY A 14 7.65 8.21 10.36
N THR A 15 8.58 8.28 9.42
CA THR A 15 8.29 8.25 7.98
C THR A 15 7.60 6.94 7.58
N VAL A 16 8.09 5.79 8.07
CA VAL A 16 7.43 4.48 7.82
C VAL A 16 6.04 4.43 8.43
N LEU A 17 5.88 4.89 9.68
CA LEU A 17 4.56 4.92 10.32
C LEU A 17 3.59 5.86 9.61
N LEU A 18 4.05 7.03 9.17
CA LEU A 18 3.26 7.99 8.39
C LEU A 18 2.84 7.39 7.05
N LEU A 19 3.78 6.73 6.35
CA LEU A 19 3.46 6.04 5.11
C LEU A 19 2.37 5.00 5.32
N LEU A 20 2.47 4.14 6.33
CA LEU A 20 1.46 3.15 6.65
C LEU A 20 0.10 3.79 6.99
N ALA A 21 0.12 4.87 7.79
CA ALA A 21 -1.08 5.59 8.21
C ALA A 21 -1.82 6.25 7.04
N VAL A 22 -1.11 6.72 6.02
CA VAL A 22 -1.70 7.34 4.82
C VAL A 22 -2.05 6.29 3.77
N THR A 23 -1.17 5.31 3.55
CA THR A 23 -1.36 4.30 2.50
C THR A 23 -2.51 3.35 2.82
N ALA A 24 -2.67 2.92 4.08
CA ALA A 24 -3.71 1.94 4.43
C ALA A 24 -5.14 2.44 4.13
N PRO A 25 -5.57 3.64 4.56
CA PRO A 25 -6.89 4.15 4.20
C PRO A 25 -7.02 4.43 2.70
N ALA A 26 -5.96 4.90 2.03
CA ALA A 26 -5.95 5.11 0.58
C ALA A 26 -6.11 3.78 -0.18
N ALA A 27 -5.35 2.74 0.19
CA ALA A 27 -5.50 1.39 -0.36
C ALA A 27 -6.89 0.82 -0.11
N MET A 28 -7.48 1.09 1.06
CA MET A 28 -8.85 0.68 1.37
C MET A 28 -9.86 1.39 0.47
N ALA A 29 -9.69 2.68 0.20
CA ALA A 29 -10.55 3.44 -0.71
C ALA A 29 -10.47 2.90 -2.15
N PHE A 30 -9.26 2.67 -2.67
CA PHE A 30 -9.05 2.03 -3.97
C PHE A 30 -9.62 0.60 -3.99
N GLY A 31 -9.42 -0.15 -2.90
CA GLY A 31 -9.96 -1.51 -2.74
C GLY A 31 -11.47 -1.55 -2.80
N PHE A 32 -12.14 -0.69 -2.05
CA PHE A 32 -13.60 -0.60 -2.06
C PHE A 32 -14.12 -0.14 -3.42
N GLY A 33 -13.50 0.88 -4.02
CA GLY A 33 -13.82 1.35 -5.37
C GLY A 33 -13.66 0.25 -6.43
N GLY A 34 -12.57 -0.49 -6.41
CA GLY A 34 -12.29 -1.62 -7.30
C GLY A 34 -13.31 -2.76 -7.14
N ALA A 35 -13.66 -3.12 -5.91
CA ALA A 35 -14.67 -4.14 -5.61
C ALA A 35 -16.05 -3.71 -6.08
N MET A 36 -16.41 -2.44 -5.89
CA MET A 36 -17.67 -1.87 -6.39
C MET A 36 -17.72 -1.84 -7.92
N ALA A 37 -16.63 -1.42 -8.56
CA ALA A 37 -16.50 -1.43 -10.01
C ALA A 37 -16.66 -2.84 -10.57
N ALA A 38 -16.03 -3.85 -9.97
CA ALA A 38 -16.14 -5.24 -10.37
C ALA A 38 -17.58 -5.81 -10.27
N ARG A 39 -18.42 -5.24 -9.38
CA ARG A 39 -19.86 -5.59 -9.21
C ARG A 39 -20.78 -4.75 -10.06
N ALA A 40 -20.29 -3.71 -10.72
CA ALA A 40 -21.15 -2.80 -11.48
C ALA A 40 -21.94 -3.54 -12.58
N HIS A 41 -23.18 -3.12 -12.83
CA HIS A 41 -24.01 -3.62 -13.93
C HIS A 41 -23.52 -3.11 -15.29
N PHE A 42 -22.85 -1.95 -15.31
CA PHE A 42 -22.25 -1.39 -16.52
C PHE A 42 -21.01 -2.19 -16.91
N ALA A 43 -21.09 -2.92 -18.02
CA ALA A 43 -20.09 -3.91 -18.46
C ALA A 43 -18.65 -3.35 -18.55
N PRO A 44 -18.37 -2.15 -19.12
CA PRO A 44 -17.01 -1.61 -19.15
C PRO A 44 -16.43 -1.37 -17.76
N LEU A 45 -17.22 -0.84 -16.83
CA LEU A 45 -16.78 -0.60 -15.45
C LEU A 45 -16.52 -1.93 -14.71
N SER A 46 -17.40 -2.92 -14.92
CA SER A 46 -17.21 -4.26 -14.35
C SER A 46 -15.95 -4.93 -14.89
N TRP A 47 -15.68 -4.77 -16.18
CA TRP A 47 -14.44 -5.28 -16.80
C TRP A 47 -13.19 -4.61 -16.21
N LEU A 48 -13.19 -3.28 -16.09
CA LEU A 48 -12.08 -2.54 -15.47
C LEU A 48 -11.83 -2.97 -14.01
N GLY A 49 -12.89 -3.10 -13.22
CA GLY A 49 -12.76 -3.56 -11.83
C GLY A 49 -12.22 -5.00 -11.74
N LYS A 50 -12.67 -5.90 -12.59
CA LYS A 50 -12.17 -7.27 -12.67
C LYS A 50 -10.73 -7.34 -13.16
N ALA A 51 -10.36 -6.52 -14.16
CA ALA A 51 -9.00 -6.41 -14.65
C ALA A 51 -8.06 -5.90 -13.55
N TYR A 52 -8.46 -4.87 -12.81
CA TYR A 52 -7.72 -4.35 -11.66
C TYR A 52 -7.45 -5.43 -10.60
N ILE A 53 -8.46 -6.23 -10.26
CA ILE A 53 -8.31 -7.36 -9.32
C ILE A 53 -7.41 -8.46 -9.92
N ALA A 54 -7.52 -8.73 -11.23
CA ALA A 54 -6.80 -9.83 -11.89
C ALA A 54 -5.30 -9.56 -12.02
N VAL A 55 -4.90 -8.32 -12.29
CA VAL A 55 -3.47 -7.92 -12.45
C VAL A 55 -2.65 -8.35 -11.25
N VAL A 56 -3.18 -8.18 -10.03
CA VAL A 56 -2.48 -8.51 -8.79
C VAL A 56 -2.21 -10.01 -8.61
N ARG A 57 -2.96 -10.88 -9.31
CA ARG A 57 -2.80 -12.33 -9.18
C ARG A 57 -1.75 -12.92 -10.12
N GLY A 58 -1.40 -12.19 -11.17
CA GLY A 58 -0.59 -12.71 -12.27
C GLY A 58 0.86 -12.24 -12.30
N VAL A 59 1.21 -11.22 -11.49
CA VAL A 59 2.53 -10.59 -11.53
C VAL A 59 3.19 -10.69 -10.15
N PRO A 60 4.49 -11.01 -10.05
CA PRO A 60 5.22 -10.95 -8.78
C PRO A 60 5.15 -9.55 -8.17
N ASP A 61 4.80 -9.45 -6.88
CA ASP A 61 4.52 -8.19 -6.19
C ASP A 61 5.63 -7.15 -6.34
N ILE A 62 6.89 -7.56 -6.17
CA ILE A 62 8.06 -6.67 -6.27
C ILE A 62 8.21 -6.12 -7.69
N ALA A 63 8.08 -6.99 -8.71
CA ALA A 63 8.22 -6.58 -10.11
C ALA A 63 7.11 -5.60 -10.51
N PHE A 64 5.86 -5.89 -10.09
CA PHE A 64 4.72 -5.02 -10.34
C PHE A 64 4.89 -3.66 -9.66
N PHE A 65 5.34 -3.67 -8.41
CA PHE A 65 5.56 -2.45 -7.64
C PHE A 65 6.62 -1.54 -8.27
N LEU A 66 7.78 -2.09 -8.61
CA LEU A 66 8.87 -1.33 -9.25
C LEU A 66 8.46 -0.81 -10.64
N PHE A 67 7.82 -1.67 -11.45
CA PHE A 67 7.32 -1.25 -12.75
C PHE A 67 6.31 -0.11 -12.63
N PHE A 68 5.38 -0.23 -11.68
CA PHE A 68 4.29 0.72 -11.54
C PHE A 68 4.77 2.11 -11.09
N VAL A 69 5.75 2.16 -10.19
CA VAL A 69 6.35 3.44 -9.76
C VAL A 69 7.03 4.14 -10.94
N ILE A 70 7.85 3.39 -11.70
CA ILE A 70 8.55 3.95 -12.86
C ILE A 70 7.55 4.40 -13.93
N ALA A 71 6.51 3.59 -14.18
CA ALA A 71 5.48 3.92 -15.15
C ALA A 71 4.67 5.18 -14.76
N LEU A 72 4.39 5.36 -13.47
CA LEU A 72 3.73 6.58 -12.98
C LEU A 72 4.62 7.80 -13.12
N ASP A 73 5.87 7.70 -12.70
CA ASP A 73 6.85 8.79 -12.78
C ASP A 73 7.05 9.25 -14.24
N GLN A 74 7.45 8.32 -15.11
CA GLN A 74 7.61 8.59 -16.53
C GLN A 74 6.30 9.05 -17.21
N GLY A 75 5.16 8.50 -16.77
CA GLY A 75 3.85 8.92 -17.29
C GLY A 75 3.52 10.37 -16.95
N ILE A 76 3.81 10.80 -15.71
CA ILE A 76 3.63 12.19 -15.27
C ILE A 76 4.56 13.12 -16.07
N GLU A 77 5.83 12.74 -16.19
CA GLU A 77 6.81 13.52 -16.97
C GLU A 77 6.43 13.61 -18.45
N TYR A 78 5.95 12.51 -19.03
CA TYR A 78 5.48 12.49 -20.43
C TYR A 78 4.29 13.44 -20.65
N LEU A 79 3.28 13.38 -19.77
CA LEU A 79 2.12 14.27 -19.87
C LEU A 79 2.53 15.74 -19.73
N ARG A 80 3.45 16.05 -18.82
CA ARG A 80 4.00 17.39 -18.66
C ARG A 80 4.81 17.83 -19.88
N HIS A 81 5.57 16.91 -20.47
CA HIS A 81 6.34 17.17 -21.69
C HIS A 81 5.42 17.58 -22.84
N GLN A 82 4.34 16.86 -23.08
CA GLN A 82 3.35 17.17 -24.11
C GLN A 82 2.72 18.57 -23.93
N VAL A 83 2.52 18.99 -22.69
CA VAL A 83 1.88 20.29 -22.40
C VAL A 83 2.88 21.45 -22.41
N LYS A 84 4.11 21.22 -21.92
CA LYS A 84 5.10 22.28 -21.68
C LYS A 84 6.10 22.48 -22.81
N CYS A 85 6.29 21.45 -23.62
CA CYS A 85 7.27 21.46 -24.71
C CYS A 85 6.65 21.01 -26.06
N PRO A 86 5.60 21.72 -26.58
CA PRO A 86 4.92 21.29 -27.77
C PRO A 86 5.82 21.34 -29.02
N ASP A 87 6.85 22.21 -29.04
CA ASP A 87 7.78 22.40 -30.16
C ASP A 87 9.00 21.45 -30.09
N TRP A 88 8.92 20.38 -29.30
CA TRP A 88 10.00 19.39 -29.15
C TRP A 88 9.94 18.36 -30.27
N ASP A 89 10.89 18.45 -31.23
CA ASP A 89 10.90 17.61 -32.43
C ASP A 89 11.50 16.20 -32.23
N ALA A 90 12.26 15.99 -31.15
CA ALA A 90 12.88 14.71 -30.92
C ALA A 90 11.92 13.72 -30.26
N PRO A 91 11.99 12.40 -30.60
CA PRO A 91 11.16 11.39 -29.94
C PRO A 91 11.51 11.29 -28.44
N VAL A 92 10.49 11.20 -27.58
CA VAL A 92 10.66 11.05 -26.12
C VAL A 92 11.37 9.75 -25.78
N ARG A 93 11.21 8.70 -26.59
CA ARG A 93 11.93 7.44 -26.43
C ARG A 93 13.05 7.34 -27.43
N GLN A 94 14.30 7.38 -26.97
CA GLN A 94 15.52 7.31 -27.79
C GLN A 94 16.27 6.01 -27.44
N GLY A 95 15.97 4.93 -28.16
CA GLY A 95 16.49 3.61 -27.82
C GLY A 95 15.92 3.10 -26.49
N ASN A 96 16.81 2.92 -25.49
CA ASN A 96 16.44 2.52 -24.13
C ASN A 96 16.22 3.73 -23.19
N ASP A 97 16.55 4.93 -23.63
CA ASP A 97 16.47 6.13 -22.81
C ASP A 97 15.10 6.80 -22.93
N PHE A 98 14.62 7.30 -21.79
CA PHE A 98 13.45 8.15 -21.71
C PHE A 98 13.91 9.59 -21.54
N VAL A 99 13.69 10.41 -22.58
CA VAL A 99 14.18 11.79 -22.67
C VAL A 99 13.02 12.76 -22.76
N VAL A 100 12.88 13.60 -21.75
CA VAL A 100 11.90 14.70 -21.73
C VAL A 100 12.63 16.03 -21.57
N CYS A 101 11.97 17.13 -21.93
CA CYS A 101 12.53 18.45 -21.71
C CYS A 101 12.72 18.74 -20.22
N ASP A 102 13.73 19.52 -19.85
CA ASP A 102 14.08 19.75 -18.43
C ASP A 102 12.94 20.36 -17.61
N ILE A 103 12.08 21.18 -18.23
CA ILE A 103 10.91 21.78 -17.58
C ILE A 103 9.81 20.75 -17.28
N ALA A 104 9.82 19.61 -17.95
CA ALA A 104 8.85 18.54 -17.73
C ALA A 104 9.23 17.60 -16.59
N LYS A 105 10.51 17.54 -16.22
CA LYS A 105 11.01 16.66 -15.13
C LYS A 105 10.33 16.98 -13.81
N MET A 106 10.14 15.95 -13.00
CA MET A 106 9.51 16.05 -11.68
C MET A 106 10.34 15.35 -10.59
N PRO A 107 10.74 16.08 -9.55
CA PRO A 107 10.84 17.55 -9.46
C PRO A 107 11.91 18.11 -10.40
N LEU A 108 11.90 19.42 -10.60
CA LEU A 108 12.99 20.06 -11.37
C LEU A 108 14.32 19.81 -10.69
N GLY A 109 15.38 19.55 -11.47
CA GLY A 109 16.72 19.31 -10.93
C GLY A 109 17.31 20.46 -10.08
N SER A 110 16.77 21.68 -10.27
CA SER A 110 17.09 22.87 -9.46
C SER A 110 16.23 23.04 -8.20
N SER A 111 15.29 22.13 -7.94
CA SER A 111 14.41 22.21 -6.77
C SER A 111 15.16 21.84 -5.49
N ASP A 112 14.71 22.39 -4.36
CA ASP A 112 15.24 22.04 -3.04
C ASP A 112 15.06 20.55 -2.74
N GLN A 113 15.97 19.98 -1.96
CA GLN A 113 15.96 18.54 -1.63
C GLN A 113 14.64 18.07 -0.99
N TRP A 114 14.06 18.88 -0.11
CA TRP A 114 12.78 18.51 0.52
C TRP A 114 11.62 18.30 -0.49
N ILE A 115 11.67 18.97 -1.65
CA ILE A 115 10.69 18.78 -2.72
C ILE A 115 10.86 17.39 -3.35
N HIS A 116 12.11 16.96 -3.55
CA HIS A 116 12.42 15.61 -4.04
C HIS A 116 11.95 14.54 -3.06
N GLU A 117 12.18 14.76 -1.76
CA GLU A 117 11.74 13.84 -0.71
C GLU A 117 10.20 13.72 -0.64
N VAL A 118 9.48 14.85 -0.66
CA VAL A 118 8.01 14.87 -0.66
C VAL A 118 7.44 14.25 -1.93
N TYR A 119 8.04 14.51 -3.09
CA TYR A 119 7.62 13.90 -4.34
C TYR A 119 7.81 12.38 -4.31
N GLY A 120 9.00 11.90 -3.95
CA GLY A 120 9.30 10.46 -3.84
C GLY A 120 8.37 9.76 -2.84
N PHE A 121 8.13 10.37 -1.67
CA PHE A 121 7.19 9.87 -0.68
C PHE A 121 5.76 9.80 -1.24
N THR A 122 5.30 10.84 -1.91
CA THR A 122 3.95 10.88 -2.51
C THR A 122 3.81 9.82 -3.60
N LEU A 123 4.80 9.67 -4.47
CA LEU A 123 4.81 8.65 -5.52
C LEU A 123 4.76 7.24 -4.91
N ALA A 124 5.50 7.01 -3.84
CA ALA A 124 5.48 5.76 -3.09
C ALA A 124 4.09 5.49 -2.48
N VAL A 125 3.49 6.48 -1.79
CA VAL A 125 2.14 6.37 -1.21
C VAL A 125 1.11 6.01 -2.28
N VAL A 126 1.11 6.72 -3.42
CA VAL A 126 0.16 6.47 -4.52
C VAL A 126 0.35 5.07 -5.08
N THR A 127 1.60 4.67 -5.32
CA THR A 127 1.91 3.32 -5.83
C THR A 127 1.46 2.22 -4.87
N PHE A 128 1.81 2.33 -3.59
CA PHE A 128 1.37 1.39 -2.56
C PHE A 128 -0.16 1.35 -2.45
N ALA A 129 -0.81 2.53 -2.47
CA ALA A 129 -2.26 2.61 -2.38
C ALA A 129 -2.96 1.90 -3.54
N ILE A 130 -2.47 2.04 -4.77
CA ILE A 130 -3.03 1.40 -5.95
C ILE A 130 -2.75 -0.12 -5.93
N VAL A 131 -1.51 -0.52 -5.66
CA VAL A 131 -1.12 -1.94 -5.64
C VAL A 131 -1.84 -2.68 -4.52
N PHE A 132 -1.74 -2.21 -3.28
CA PHE A 132 -2.44 -2.82 -2.14
C PHE A 132 -3.96 -2.65 -2.21
N GLY A 133 -4.43 -1.60 -2.87
CA GLY A 133 -5.83 -1.40 -3.18
C GLY A 133 -6.39 -2.52 -4.06
N ALA A 134 -5.64 -3.03 -5.03
CA ALA A 134 -6.08 -4.14 -5.86
C ALA A 134 -6.17 -5.46 -5.06
N PHE A 135 -5.24 -5.71 -4.12
CA PHE A 135 -5.36 -6.83 -3.18
C PHE A 135 -6.59 -6.66 -2.27
N ALA A 136 -6.79 -5.46 -1.72
CA ALA A 136 -7.96 -5.16 -0.90
C ALA A 136 -9.27 -5.31 -1.70
N ALA A 137 -9.30 -4.88 -2.97
CA ALA A 137 -10.45 -5.06 -3.85
C ALA A 137 -10.80 -6.54 -4.03
N ASN A 138 -9.81 -7.41 -4.20
CA ASN A 138 -10.01 -8.85 -4.29
C ASN A 138 -10.64 -9.42 -3.01
N VAL A 139 -10.12 -9.04 -1.84
CA VAL A 139 -10.65 -9.47 -0.54
C VAL A 139 -12.07 -8.97 -0.34
N LEU A 140 -12.33 -7.68 -0.58
CA LEU A 140 -13.65 -7.08 -0.41
C LEU A 140 -14.67 -7.64 -1.40
N PHE A 141 -14.28 -7.85 -2.66
CA PHE A 141 -15.15 -8.46 -3.67
C PHE A 141 -15.55 -9.89 -3.28
N GLY A 142 -14.58 -10.69 -2.78
CA GLY A 142 -14.84 -12.03 -2.26
C GLY A 142 -15.76 -12.00 -1.04
N ALA A 143 -15.52 -11.10 -0.10
CA ALA A 143 -16.31 -10.92 1.11
C ALA A 143 -17.75 -10.48 0.80
N MET A 144 -17.97 -9.57 -0.16
CA MET A 144 -19.32 -9.21 -0.62
C MET A 144 -20.10 -10.39 -1.22
N ARG A 145 -19.39 -11.33 -1.84
CA ARG A 145 -20.03 -12.54 -2.41
C ARG A 145 -20.30 -13.62 -1.36
N ALA A 146 -19.58 -13.58 -0.24
CA ALA A 146 -19.78 -14.52 0.87
C ALA A 146 -21.05 -14.23 1.69
N VAL A 147 -21.56 -12.99 1.64
CA VAL A 147 -22.84 -12.66 2.30
C VAL A 147 -23.99 -13.40 1.62
N PRO A 148 -24.82 -14.16 2.37
CA PRO A 148 -25.93 -14.93 1.80
C PRO A 148 -26.94 -14.03 1.08
N ARG A 149 -27.26 -14.36 -0.17
CA ARG A 149 -28.24 -13.60 -0.99
C ARG A 149 -29.62 -13.53 -0.36
N ALA A 150 -30.05 -14.60 0.31
CA ALA A 150 -31.33 -14.65 1.00
C ALA A 150 -31.55 -13.49 1.97
N GLN A 151 -30.49 -13.00 2.61
CA GLN A 151 -30.60 -11.84 3.52
C GLN A 151 -30.90 -10.53 2.78
N ILE A 152 -30.36 -10.37 1.57
CA ILE A 152 -30.60 -9.21 0.72
C ILE A 152 -32.04 -9.28 0.17
N GLU A 153 -32.44 -10.44 -0.33
CA GLU A 153 -33.80 -10.71 -0.84
C GLU A 153 -34.86 -10.52 0.25
N THR A 154 -34.58 -10.97 1.47
CA THR A 154 -35.43 -10.73 2.63
C THR A 154 -35.57 -9.24 2.93
N ALA A 155 -34.47 -8.49 2.95
CA ALA A 155 -34.50 -7.06 3.18
C ALA A 155 -35.34 -6.31 2.10
N GLU A 156 -35.19 -6.70 0.85
CA GLU A 156 -35.96 -6.16 -0.26
C GLU A 156 -37.47 -6.53 -0.16
N ALA A 157 -37.80 -7.77 0.27
CA ALA A 157 -39.16 -8.19 0.54
C ALA A 157 -39.83 -7.38 1.67
N TYR A 158 -39.06 -6.92 2.65
CA TYR A 158 -39.52 -5.98 3.70
C TYR A 158 -39.56 -4.51 3.24
N GLY A 159 -39.41 -4.23 1.94
CA GLY A 159 -39.54 -2.90 1.35
C GLY A 159 -38.28 -2.06 1.34
N MET A 160 -37.10 -2.64 1.64
CA MET A 160 -35.84 -1.90 1.47
C MET A 160 -35.51 -1.76 -0.02
N THR A 161 -35.10 -0.57 -0.41
CA THR A 161 -34.52 -0.38 -1.75
C THR A 161 -33.19 -1.13 -1.87
N HIS A 162 -32.80 -1.51 -3.07
CA HIS A 162 -31.50 -2.18 -3.32
C HIS A 162 -30.30 -1.41 -2.71
N ARG A 163 -30.33 -0.08 -2.75
CA ARG A 163 -29.32 0.76 -2.12
C ARG A 163 -29.32 0.66 -0.58
N GLN A 164 -30.51 0.60 0.02
CA GLN A 164 -30.65 0.43 1.47
C GLN A 164 -30.19 -0.97 1.91
N ALA A 165 -30.58 -2.03 1.20
CA ALA A 165 -30.13 -3.39 1.45
C ALA A 165 -28.62 -3.51 1.32
N PHE A 166 -28.01 -2.86 0.31
CA PHE A 166 -26.56 -2.80 0.14
C PHE A 166 -25.85 -2.18 1.36
N TRP A 167 -26.23 -0.97 1.76
CA TRP A 167 -25.50 -0.25 2.83
C TRP A 167 -25.85 -0.72 4.25
N ARG A 168 -27.07 -1.21 4.48
CA ARG A 168 -27.53 -1.61 5.82
C ARG A 168 -27.37 -3.09 6.12
N ILE A 169 -27.33 -3.94 5.10
CA ILE A 169 -27.28 -5.40 5.26
C ILE A 169 -25.95 -5.93 4.73
N LEU A 170 -25.64 -5.70 3.44
CA LEU A 170 -24.48 -6.31 2.80
C LEU A 170 -23.16 -5.74 3.36
N VAL A 171 -23.00 -4.43 3.38
CA VAL A 171 -21.71 -3.79 3.77
C VAL A 171 -21.34 -4.11 5.22
N PRO A 172 -22.23 -4.00 6.24
CA PRO A 172 -21.88 -4.36 7.61
C PRO A 172 -21.46 -5.84 7.76
N GLN A 173 -22.15 -6.75 7.10
CA GLN A 173 -21.83 -8.18 7.16
C GLN A 173 -20.57 -8.53 6.39
N MET A 174 -20.34 -7.88 5.23
CA MET A 174 -19.13 -8.06 4.44
C MET A 174 -17.85 -7.87 5.28
N TRP A 175 -17.86 -6.91 6.23
CA TRP A 175 -16.69 -6.64 7.07
C TRP A 175 -16.23 -7.85 7.86
N THR A 176 -17.14 -8.66 8.35
CA THR A 176 -16.81 -9.87 9.10
C THR A 176 -16.08 -10.90 8.24
N TYR A 177 -16.48 -11.03 6.97
CA TYR A 177 -15.81 -11.90 6.00
C TYR A 177 -14.52 -11.30 5.45
N ALA A 178 -14.44 -9.97 5.36
CA ALA A 178 -13.26 -9.27 4.84
C ALA A 178 -12.10 -9.19 5.84
N LEU A 179 -12.39 -9.06 7.13
CA LEU A 179 -11.41 -8.78 8.18
C LEU A 179 -10.22 -9.73 8.20
N PRO A 180 -10.36 -11.07 8.09
CA PRO A 180 -9.20 -11.96 8.08
C PRO A 180 -8.26 -11.67 6.90
N GLY A 181 -8.81 -11.45 5.71
CA GLY A 181 -8.04 -11.12 4.52
C GLY A 181 -7.37 -9.75 4.60
N LEU A 182 -8.09 -8.74 5.09
CA LEU A 182 -7.55 -7.39 5.29
C LEU A 182 -6.47 -7.36 6.37
N SER A 183 -6.62 -8.14 7.44
CA SER A 183 -5.59 -8.27 8.47
C SER A 183 -4.31 -8.86 7.90
N ASN A 184 -4.42 -9.89 7.06
CA ASN A 184 -3.26 -10.45 6.35
C ASN A 184 -2.61 -9.42 5.42
N LEU A 185 -3.41 -8.64 4.67
CA LEU A 185 -2.89 -7.58 3.81
C LEU A 185 -2.16 -6.49 4.59
N TRP A 186 -2.64 -6.12 5.77
CA TRP A 186 -1.95 -5.19 6.65
C TRP A 186 -0.56 -5.71 7.04
N MET A 187 -0.45 -7.00 7.39
CA MET A 187 0.85 -7.62 7.70
C MET A 187 1.78 -7.65 6.48
N VAL A 188 1.24 -7.87 5.28
CA VAL A 188 2.03 -7.82 4.03
C VAL A 188 2.47 -6.38 3.74
N LEU A 189 1.60 -5.38 3.94
CA LEU A 189 1.92 -3.96 3.76
C LEU A 189 3.07 -3.52 4.67
N ILE A 190 3.04 -3.88 5.96
CA ILE A 190 4.14 -3.59 6.90
C ILE A 190 5.47 -4.17 6.36
N LYS A 191 5.46 -5.43 5.92
CA LYS A 191 6.66 -6.12 5.41
C LYS A 191 7.13 -5.59 4.05
N ALA A 192 6.27 -4.89 3.31
CA ALA A 192 6.60 -4.28 2.04
C ALA A 192 7.25 -2.89 2.18
N THR A 193 7.14 -2.24 3.35
CA THR A 193 7.73 -0.91 3.53
C THR A 193 9.25 -0.82 3.28
N PRO A 194 10.08 -1.86 3.54
CA PRO A 194 11.49 -1.82 3.14
C PRO A 194 11.74 -1.66 1.63
N LEU A 195 10.73 -1.90 0.78
CA LEU A 195 10.84 -1.65 -0.67
C LEU A 195 10.94 -0.15 -1.00
N LEU A 196 10.58 0.74 -0.07
CA LEU A 196 10.72 2.19 -0.22
C LEU A 196 12.15 2.61 -0.54
N PHE A 197 13.13 1.93 0.05
CA PHE A 197 14.54 2.15 -0.25
C PHE A 197 14.84 2.00 -1.76
N LEU A 198 14.21 1.05 -2.45
CA LEU A 198 14.37 0.85 -3.90
C LEU A 198 13.74 1.98 -4.73
N LEU A 199 12.87 2.78 -4.13
CA LEU A 199 12.21 3.92 -4.77
C LEU A 199 12.94 5.25 -4.47
N GLY A 200 14.12 5.18 -3.83
CA GLY A 200 14.87 6.37 -3.47
C GLY A 200 14.33 7.14 -2.26
N VAL A 201 13.36 6.57 -1.53
CA VAL A 201 12.87 7.18 -0.28
C VAL A 201 13.87 6.87 0.84
N GLU A 202 14.27 7.88 1.57
CA GLU A 202 15.19 7.78 2.72
C GLU A 202 14.44 7.20 3.94
N ASP A 203 14.13 5.91 3.85
CA ASP A 203 13.47 5.15 4.91
C ASP A 203 14.46 4.61 5.96
N ILE A 204 13.96 3.83 6.92
CA ILE A 204 14.80 3.22 7.96
C ILE A 204 15.84 2.25 7.41
N VAL A 205 15.60 1.63 6.25
CA VAL A 205 16.56 0.71 5.61
C VAL A 205 17.69 1.49 4.95
N TYR A 206 17.36 2.60 4.29
CA TYR A 206 18.35 3.53 3.74
C TYR A 206 19.32 4.01 4.83
N TRP A 207 18.77 4.54 5.93
CA TRP A 207 19.59 5.07 7.03
C TRP A 207 20.35 3.98 7.78
N ALA A 208 19.79 2.78 7.92
CA ALA A 208 20.52 1.64 8.50
C ALA A 208 21.75 1.24 7.66
N ARG A 209 21.62 1.29 6.33
CA ARG A 209 22.76 1.06 5.41
C ARG A 209 23.77 2.17 5.47
N GLU A 210 23.32 3.41 5.43
CA GLU A 210 24.18 4.60 5.41
C GLU A 210 25.00 4.72 6.71
N LEU A 211 24.36 4.57 7.86
CA LEU A 211 25.02 4.68 9.17
C LEU A 211 25.76 3.40 9.56
N GLY A 212 25.25 2.23 9.17
CA GLY A 212 25.87 0.95 9.48
C GLY A 212 27.08 0.63 8.62
N GLY A 213 27.21 1.23 7.43
CA GLY A 213 28.35 1.00 6.53
C GLY A 213 29.67 1.45 7.15
N SER A 214 30.78 0.76 6.83
CA SER A 214 32.12 1.15 7.28
C SER A 214 32.45 2.57 6.85
N LYS A 215 32.93 3.39 7.78
CA LYS A 215 33.32 4.76 7.53
C LYS A 215 34.81 4.92 7.85
N THR A 216 35.55 5.47 6.91
CA THR A 216 36.99 5.77 7.10
C THR A 216 37.17 7.23 7.50
N ALA A 217 38.29 7.56 8.16
CA ALA A 217 38.62 8.92 8.58
C ALA A 217 38.70 9.96 7.45
N ARG A 218 38.74 9.49 6.17
CA ARG A 218 38.69 10.35 4.98
C ARG A 218 37.29 10.94 4.73
N PHE A 219 36.22 10.28 5.18
CA PHE A 219 34.84 10.63 4.86
C PHE A 219 34.00 11.01 6.08
N THR A 220 34.55 10.86 7.31
CA THR A 220 33.82 11.17 8.53
C THR A 220 34.79 11.46 9.67
N ASP A 221 34.40 12.32 10.62
CA ASP A 221 35.11 12.58 11.86
C ASP A 221 35.03 11.41 12.85
N TYR A 222 34.16 10.46 12.62
CA TYR A 222 33.92 9.26 13.45
C TYR A 222 34.11 7.99 12.64
N PRO A 223 35.34 7.56 12.36
CA PRO A 223 35.60 6.33 11.62
C PRO A 223 35.17 5.11 12.44
N HIS A 224 34.50 4.18 11.79
CA HIS A 224 34.07 2.93 12.40
C HIS A 224 34.05 1.79 11.39
N GLY A 225 34.08 0.54 11.89
CA GLY A 225 33.93 -0.66 11.09
C GLY A 225 32.49 -0.85 10.59
N ASP A 226 32.22 -1.99 10.00
CA ASP A 226 30.89 -2.34 9.50
C ASP A 226 29.96 -2.72 10.67
N TRP A 227 28.98 -1.86 10.94
CA TRP A 227 27.96 -2.06 11.97
C TRP A 227 26.57 -2.38 11.40
N ARG A 228 26.46 -2.65 10.10
CA ARG A 228 25.19 -2.94 9.43
C ARG A 228 24.41 -4.05 10.12
N MET A 229 25.10 -5.10 10.59
CA MET A 229 24.45 -6.20 11.30
C MET A 229 23.64 -5.70 12.52
N TRP A 230 24.19 -4.77 13.30
CA TRP A 230 23.51 -4.25 14.49
C TRP A 230 22.31 -3.35 14.15
N TYR A 231 22.45 -2.50 13.11
CA TYR A 231 21.36 -1.67 12.63
C TYR A 231 20.23 -2.54 12.08
N PHE A 232 20.54 -3.54 11.25
CA PHE A 232 19.53 -4.45 10.71
C PHE A 232 18.91 -5.34 11.76
N LEU A 233 19.64 -5.75 12.81
CA LEU A 233 19.07 -6.44 13.96
C LEU A 233 18.07 -5.54 14.70
N GLY A 234 18.38 -4.25 14.89
CA GLY A 234 17.43 -3.28 15.42
C GLY A 234 16.16 -3.14 14.60
N LEU A 235 16.30 -3.08 13.25
CA LEU A 235 15.15 -3.07 12.35
C LEU A 235 14.31 -4.34 12.44
N LEU A 236 14.96 -5.51 12.53
CA LEU A 236 14.26 -6.79 12.70
C LEU A 236 13.42 -6.80 13.98
N VAL A 237 13.99 -6.34 15.10
CA VAL A 237 13.26 -6.22 16.36
C VAL A 237 12.08 -5.26 16.25
N PHE A 238 12.29 -4.10 15.60
CA PHE A 238 11.21 -3.13 15.36
C PHE A 238 10.07 -3.74 14.55
N TYR A 239 10.36 -4.37 13.40
CA TYR A 239 9.32 -4.98 12.56
C TYR A 239 8.62 -6.13 13.25
N LEU A 240 9.33 -6.96 14.03
CA LEU A 240 8.72 -8.03 14.84
C LEU A 240 7.76 -7.45 15.89
N ALA A 241 8.21 -6.46 16.64
CA ALA A 241 7.40 -5.81 17.67
C ALA A 241 6.16 -5.12 17.08
N PHE A 242 6.34 -4.37 15.98
CA PHE A 242 5.25 -3.66 15.31
C PHE A 242 4.23 -4.62 14.68
N THR A 243 4.71 -5.70 14.04
CA THR A 243 3.84 -6.74 13.49
C THR A 243 3.06 -7.43 14.59
N LYS A 244 3.71 -7.79 15.71
CA LYS A 244 3.05 -8.46 16.84
C LYS A 244 2.01 -7.56 17.52
N LEU A 245 2.33 -6.29 17.70
CA LEU A 245 1.38 -5.30 18.21
C LEU A 245 0.15 -5.17 17.29
N SER A 246 0.39 -5.06 15.99
CA SER A 246 -0.68 -5.00 14.98
C SER A 246 -1.57 -6.25 15.00
N GLU A 247 -0.98 -7.44 15.12
CA GLU A 247 -1.70 -8.71 15.22
C GLU A 247 -2.65 -8.72 16.43
N VAL A 248 -2.15 -8.33 17.59
CA VAL A 248 -2.96 -8.27 18.83
C VAL A 248 -4.12 -7.29 18.70
N VAL A 249 -3.89 -6.12 18.11
CA VAL A 249 -4.94 -5.11 17.87
C VAL A 249 -6.00 -5.64 16.90
N LEU A 250 -5.57 -6.20 15.76
CA LEU A 250 -6.48 -6.74 14.75
C LEU A 250 -7.30 -7.94 15.27
N GLU A 251 -6.71 -8.81 16.08
CA GLU A 251 -7.44 -9.92 16.67
C GLU A 251 -8.50 -9.43 17.68
N ARG A 252 -8.21 -8.37 18.44
CA ARG A 252 -9.23 -7.74 19.30
C ARG A 252 -10.38 -7.13 18.52
N ILE A 253 -10.09 -6.51 17.38
CA ILE A 253 -11.12 -5.96 16.49
C ILE A 253 -11.96 -7.10 15.92
N ARG A 254 -11.32 -8.16 15.45
CA ARG A 254 -11.96 -9.34 14.87
C ARG A 254 -12.90 -10.00 15.88
N THR A 255 -12.45 -10.26 17.11
CA THR A 255 -13.27 -10.86 18.14
C THR A 255 -14.48 -10.00 18.49
N ARG A 256 -14.34 -8.67 18.54
CA ARG A 256 -15.47 -7.76 18.80
C ARG A 256 -16.51 -7.79 17.68
N LEU A 257 -16.08 -7.86 16.40
CA LEU A 257 -17.00 -7.86 15.26
C LEU A 257 -17.63 -9.25 15.00
N SER A 258 -17.01 -10.33 15.44
CA SER A 258 -17.57 -11.69 15.35
C SER A 258 -18.58 -12.05 16.43
N HIS A 259 -18.73 -11.21 17.47
CA HIS A 259 -19.73 -11.43 18.51
C HIS A 259 -21.15 -11.38 17.92
N GLY A 260 -21.88 -12.48 18.07
CA GLY A 260 -23.26 -12.61 17.56
C GLY A 260 -23.39 -13.38 16.25
N GLN A 261 -22.30 -13.81 15.62
CA GLN A 261 -22.37 -14.79 14.54
C GLN A 261 -22.34 -16.20 15.14
N ALA A 262 -23.44 -16.94 15.02
CA ALA A 262 -23.46 -18.38 15.25
C ALA A 262 -22.61 -19.03 14.15
N THR A 263 -21.35 -19.27 14.42
CA THR A 263 -20.51 -20.07 13.51
C THR A 263 -20.89 -21.53 13.70
N LEU A 264 -21.04 -22.28 12.61
CA LEU A 264 -21.24 -23.74 12.64
C LEU A 264 -20.17 -24.45 13.51
N ALA A 265 -18.96 -23.88 13.60
CA ALA A 265 -17.92 -24.34 14.51
C ALA A 265 -18.26 -24.08 15.99
N GLY A 266 -18.90 -22.97 16.33
CA GLY A 266 -19.33 -22.68 17.71
C GLY A 266 -20.49 -23.57 18.16
N GLU A 267 -21.40 -23.95 17.26
CA GLU A 267 -22.43 -24.94 17.55
C GLU A 267 -21.87 -26.36 17.70
N ALA A 268 -20.86 -26.72 16.90
CA ALA A 268 -20.18 -28.01 17.04
C ALA A 268 -19.42 -28.12 18.38
N GLN A 269 -18.78 -27.05 18.84
CA GLN A 269 -18.11 -27.02 20.14
C GLN A 269 -19.08 -27.02 21.33
N ARG A 270 -20.26 -26.35 21.21
CA ARG A 270 -21.33 -26.41 22.22
C ARG A 270 -21.98 -27.79 22.36
N LYS A 271 -22.01 -28.57 21.27
CA LYS A 271 -22.55 -29.93 21.28
C LYS A 271 -21.54 -30.96 21.76
N ALA A 272 -20.25 -30.61 21.86
CA ALA A 272 -19.17 -31.49 22.32
C ALA A 272 -18.76 -31.24 23.80
N SER A 273 -19.27 -30.19 24.42
CA SER A 273 -19.18 -29.90 25.87
C SER A 273 -20.47 -30.24 26.58
#